data_021ed140021f760429a6213b9290e63f
#
_entry.id   021ed140021f760429a6213b9290e63f
#
_cell.length_a   1.000
_cell.length_b   1.000
_cell.length_c   1.000
_cell.angle_alpha   90.00
_cell.angle_beta   90.00
_cell.angle_gamma   90.00
#
_symmetry.space_group_name_H-M   'P 1'
#
loop_
_entity.id
_entity.type
_entity.pdbx_description
1 polymer ?
#
loop_
_entity_poly.entity_id
_entity_poly.type
_entity_poly.pdbx_seq_one_letter_code
_entity_poly.pdbx_strand_id
1 'polypeptide(L)'
;MKFKNWIALFSQTGQEIIDISNQIDRIPNLIISNNHPSNVLNIVKGVEYKWLTSNKEAKTLDILDEVVKEPEDTLITLNGWLRIVPPDKCAKYNIYNGHPGLITKHPELKGKDPQQRAWNDIHKYDTVGSVIHRVVEEVDAGTINTYSEISTANILTLDEMYDALRSTSLITWGSFLKEHLYNKV
;
A
#
# COMPACT_ATOMS: atom_id res chain seq x y z
N MET A 1 -2.23 -4.71 18.27
CA MET A 1 -1.19 -3.74 18.68
C MET A 1 -1.48 -2.45 17.96
N LYS A 2 -1.37 -1.31 18.62
CA LYS A 2 -1.69 -0.03 17.98
C LYS A 2 -0.41 0.75 17.81
N PHE A 3 -0.21 1.21 16.60
CA PHE A 3 0.95 2.01 16.25
C PHE A 3 0.70 3.49 16.55
N LYS A 4 1.72 4.17 17.03
CA LYS A 4 1.70 5.63 17.28
C LYS A 4 2.08 6.41 16.04
N ASN A 5 3.02 5.86 15.26
CA ASN A 5 3.61 6.49 14.09
C ASN A 5 3.17 5.80 12.81
N TRP A 6 2.95 6.58 11.75
CA TRP A 6 2.65 6.10 10.42
C TRP A 6 3.63 6.71 9.41
N ILE A 7 4.33 5.86 8.67
CA ILE A 7 5.22 6.22 7.56
C ILE A 7 4.64 5.61 6.28
N ALA A 8 4.49 6.41 5.23
CA ALA A 8 3.97 5.96 3.95
C ALA A 8 5.04 6.03 2.87
N LEU A 9 5.18 4.96 2.08
CA LEU A 9 6.10 4.87 0.95
C LEU A 9 5.35 4.79 -0.37
N PHE A 10 5.79 5.52 -1.39
CA PHE A 10 5.24 5.41 -2.74
C PHE A 10 6.29 5.63 -3.83
N SER A 11 6.00 5.14 -5.05
CA SER A 11 6.84 5.30 -6.25
C SER A 11 6.13 6.03 -7.40
N GLN A 12 4.82 6.23 -7.33
CA GLN A 12 4.01 6.80 -8.41
C GLN A 12 3.57 8.23 -8.09
N THR A 13 2.29 8.46 -7.79
CA THR A 13 1.73 9.80 -7.60
C THR A 13 1.52 10.20 -6.14
N GLY A 14 1.47 9.22 -5.24
CA GLY A 14 1.09 9.44 -3.84
C GLY A 14 -0.40 9.75 -3.62
N GLN A 15 -1.22 9.71 -4.67
CA GLN A 15 -2.65 10.06 -4.59
C GLN A 15 -3.40 9.15 -3.61
N GLU A 16 -3.07 7.87 -3.57
CA GLU A 16 -3.68 6.94 -2.62
C GLU A 16 -3.47 7.36 -1.17
N ILE A 17 -2.28 7.89 -0.82
CA ILE A 17 -1.99 8.38 0.54
C ILE A 17 -2.88 9.56 0.89
N ILE A 18 -3.12 10.47 -0.06
CA ILE A 18 -3.99 11.64 0.11
C ILE A 18 -5.42 11.19 0.36
N ASP A 19 -5.94 10.31 -0.49
CA ASP A 19 -7.31 9.81 -0.43
C ASP A 19 -7.56 9.07 0.89
N ILE A 20 -6.63 8.22 1.31
CA ILE A 20 -6.68 7.52 2.59
C ILE A 20 -6.63 8.51 3.76
N SER A 21 -5.71 9.47 3.73
CA SER A 21 -5.56 10.47 4.80
C SER A 21 -6.84 11.26 5.02
N ASN A 22 -7.51 11.65 3.93
CA ASN A 22 -8.79 12.34 3.99
C ASN A 22 -9.91 11.44 4.54
N GLN A 23 -9.92 10.15 4.15
CA GLN A 23 -10.94 9.20 4.59
C GLN A 23 -10.85 8.88 6.09
N ILE A 24 -9.64 8.85 6.64
CA ILE A 24 -9.42 8.49 8.05
C ILE A 24 -9.18 9.70 8.95
N ASP A 25 -9.14 10.91 8.40
CA ASP A 25 -8.81 12.17 9.11
C ASP A 25 -7.48 12.07 9.86
N ARG A 26 -6.48 11.48 9.22
CA ARG A 26 -5.12 11.36 9.76
C ARG A 26 -4.09 11.32 8.64
N ILE A 27 -3.03 12.12 8.80
CA ILE A 27 -1.90 12.16 7.86
C ILE A 27 -0.73 11.32 8.38
N PRO A 28 0.14 10.79 7.48
CA PRO A 28 1.39 10.15 7.90
C PRO A 28 2.28 11.14 8.68
N ASN A 29 3.12 10.60 9.55
CA ASN A 29 4.18 11.40 10.20
C ASN A 29 5.31 11.72 9.21
N LEU A 30 5.55 10.81 8.26
CA LEU A 30 6.58 10.93 7.24
C LEU A 30 6.13 10.25 5.95
N ILE A 31 6.44 10.86 4.82
CA ILE A 31 6.31 10.25 3.48
C ILE A 31 7.69 10.06 2.87
N ILE A 32 7.96 8.88 2.34
CA ILE A 32 9.19 8.53 1.64
C ILE A 32 8.86 8.16 0.20
N SER A 33 9.57 8.72 -0.77
CA SER A 33 9.40 8.39 -2.18
C SER A 33 10.72 8.28 -2.91
N ASN A 34 10.77 7.42 -3.92
CA ASN A 34 11.83 7.39 -4.92
C ASN A 34 11.45 8.11 -6.22
N ASN A 35 10.32 8.80 -6.23
CA ASN A 35 9.91 9.64 -7.34
C ASN A 35 10.36 11.09 -7.11
N HIS A 36 10.80 11.78 -8.17
CA HIS A 36 11.29 13.15 -8.06
C HIS A 36 10.18 14.10 -7.57
N PRO A 37 10.45 15.03 -6.62
CA PRO A 37 9.43 15.92 -6.07
C PRO A 37 8.64 16.72 -7.11
N SER A 38 9.26 17.11 -8.24
CA SER A 38 8.57 17.79 -9.34
C SER A 38 7.52 16.94 -10.04
N ASN A 39 7.57 15.62 -9.89
CA ASN A 39 6.61 14.68 -10.46
C ASN A 39 5.49 14.31 -9.49
N VAL A 40 5.61 14.73 -8.23
CA VAL A 40 4.62 14.48 -7.18
C VAL A 40 3.68 15.68 -7.14
N LEU A 41 2.58 15.59 -7.84
CA LEU A 41 1.63 16.71 -8.00
C LEU A 41 0.88 17.05 -6.70
N ASN A 42 0.72 16.08 -5.80
CA ASN A 42 -0.07 16.25 -4.60
C ASN A 42 0.62 15.56 -3.41
N ILE A 43 1.38 16.32 -2.64
CA ILE A 43 1.88 15.88 -1.34
C ILE A 43 0.87 16.29 -0.27
N VAL A 44 0.65 15.45 0.70
CA VAL A 44 -0.22 15.77 1.85
C VAL A 44 0.38 16.97 2.59
N LYS A 45 -0.38 18.05 2.73
CA LYS A 45 0.09 19.28 3.37
C LYS A 45 0.43 19.04 4.84
N GLY A 46 1.58 19.57 5.27
CA GLY A 46 2.01 19.50 6.68
C GLY A 46 2.77 18.24 7.07
N VAL A 47 3.03 17.33 6.11
CA VAL A 47 3.80 16.11 6.34
C VAL A 47 5.28 16.32 6.00
N GLU A 48 6.17 15.73 6.78
CA GLU A 48 7.58 15.62 6.40
C GLU A 48 7.72 14.69 5.20
N TYR A 49 8.56 15.09 4.23
CA TYR A 49 8.81 14.33 3.01
C TYR A 49 10.30 14.03 2.86
N LYS A 50 10.63 12.77 2.57
CA LYS A 50 11.98 12.33 2.23
C LYS A 50 12.00 11.78 0.81
N TRP A 51 12.90 12.30 0.01
CA TRP A 51 13.10 11.84 -1.35
C TRP A 51 14.40 11.04 -1.47
N LEU A 52 14.28 9.82 -1.99
CA LEU A 52 15.40 8.94 -2.27
C LEU A 52 15.98 9.27 -3.65
N THR A 53 17.19 9.77 -3.69
CA THR A 53 17.80 10.35 -4.89
C THR A 53 18.44 9.33 -5.82
N SER A 54 18.64 8.10 -5.33
CA SER A 54 19.33 7.05 -6.08
C SER A 54 18.58 5.73 -6.06
N ASN A 55 18.83 4.92 -7.09
CA ASN A 55 18.33 3.53 -7.12
C ASN A 55 18.90 2.69 -5.96
N LYS A 56 20.09 3.01 -5.46
CA LYS A 56 20.69 2.31 -4.33
C LYS A 56 19.86 2.57 -3.07
N GLU A 57 19.60 3.84 -2.73
CA GLU A 57 18.77 4.21 -1.57
C GLU A 57 17.38 3.58 -1.63
N ALA A 58 16.75 3.59 -2.83
CA ALA A 58 15.44 2.98 -3.03
C ALA A 58 15.45 1.44 -2.90
N LYS A 59 16.59 0.80 -3.15
CA LYS A 59 16.74 -0.67 -3.02
C LYS A 59 17.08 -1.10 -1.61
N THR A 60 17.94 -0.35 -0.91
CA THR A 60 18.38 -0.72 0.45
C THR A 60 17.40 -0.29 1.52
N LEU A 61 16.66 0.79 1.29
CA LEU A 61 15.77 1.44 2.28
C LEU A 61 16.49 1.75 3.61
N ASP A 62 17.80 2.06 3.56
CA ASP A 62 18.59 2.37 4.75
C ASP A 62 18.06 3.59 5.49
N ILE A 63 17.35 4.48 4.79
CA ILE A 63 16.63 5.61 5.39
C ILE A 63 15.70 5.20 6.52
N LEU A 64 15.13 3.99 6.48
CA LEU A 64 14.28 3.49 7.56
C LEU A 64 15.06 3.33 8.87
N ASP A 65 16.34 2.95 8.82
CA ASP A 65 17.19 2.83 10.01
C ASP A 65 17.50 4.20 10.63
N GLU A 66 17.45 5.26 9.83
CA GLU A 66 17.68 6.63 10.28
C GLU A 66 16.43 7.25 10.89
N VAL A 67 15.24 7.03 10.28
CA VAL A 67 14.02 7.74 10.65
C VAL A 67 13.11 7.00 11.61
N VAL A 68 13.16 5.65 11.64
CA VAL A 68 12.34 4.83 12.53
C VAL A 68 13.06 4.64 13.86
N LYS A 69 12.64 5.39 14.88
CA LYS A 69 13.24 5.31 16.23
C LYS A 69 12.61 4.22 17.09
N GLU A 70 11.34 3.95 16.90
CA GLU A 70 10.53 2.98 17.67
C GLU A 70 9.85 2.01 16.69
N PRO A 71 10.55 0.95 16.23
CA PRO A 71 10.02 0.01 15.24
C PRO A 71 8.72 -0.66 15.67
N GLU A 72 8.57 -0.96 16.96
CA GLU A 72 7.38 -1.59 17.55
C GLU A 72 6.15 -0.69 17.53
N ASP A 73 6.34 0.63 17.58
CA ASP A 73 5.29 1.65 17.57
C ASP A 73 5.05 2.27 16.19
N THR A 74 5.80 1.84 15.16
CA THR A 74 5.77 2.43 13.83
C THR A 74 5.16 1.47 12.80
N LEU A 75 4.11 1.92 12.15
CA LEU A 75 3.48 1.28 10.99
C LEU A 75 4.06 1.89 9.71
N ILE A 76 4.50 1.05 8.79
CA ILE A 76 4.99 1.45 7.47
C ILE A 76 4.04 0.89 6.41
N THR A 77 3.53 1.75 5.52
CA THR A 77 2.63 1.35 4.43
C THR A 77 3.28 1.56 3.07
N LEU A 78 3.11 0.58 2.19
CA LEU A 78 3.52 0.66 0.79
C LEU A 78 2.30 0.99 -0.07
N ASN A 79 2.23 2.22 -0.55
CA ASN A 79 1.12 2.76 -1.33
C ASN A 79 1.57 2.96 -2.79
N GLY A 80 1.63 1.86 -3.55
CA GLY A 80 2.20 1.86 -4.88
C GLY A 80 3.73 1.99 -4.89
N TRP A 81 4.40 1.38 -3.95
CA TRP A 81 5.86 1.24 -3.91
C TRP A 81 6.31 0.15 -4.89
N LEU A 82 7.13 0.50 -5.88
CA LEU A 82 7.51 -0.38 -6.99
C LEU A 82 8.91 -1.01 -6.84
N ARG A 83 9.38 -1.16 -5.61
CA ARG A 83 10.67 -1.80 -5.32
C ARG A 83 10.50 -2.93 -4.33
N ILE A 84 11.33 -3.96 -4.45
CA ILE A 84 11.40 -5.03 -3.45
C ILE A 84 11.93 -4.45 -2.14
N VAL A 85 11.30 -4.80 -1.05
CA VAL A 85 11.77 -4.46 0.30
C VAL A 85 12.83 -5.47 0.69
N PRO A 86 14.02 -5.04 1.17
CA PRO A 86 15.07 -5.95 1.60
C PRO A 86 14.63 -6.86 2.75
N PRO A 87 15.12 -8.12 2.81
CA PRO A 87 14.73 -9.09 3.85
C PRO A 87 14.98 -8.60 5.29
N ASP A 88 16.10 -7.89 5.52
CA ASP A 88 16.42 -7.30 6.81
C ASP A 88 15.40 -6.24 7.24
N LYS A 89 14.89 -5.43 6.29
CA LYS A 89 13.85 -4.45 6.57
C LYS A 89 12.49 -5.10 6.81
N CYS A 90 12.16 -6.16 6.04
CA CYS A 90 10.95 -6.96 6.28
C CYS A 90 10.93 -7.56 7.69
N ALA A 91 12.07 -8.07 8.16
CA ALA A 91 12.18 -8.67 9.48
C ALA A 91 12.13 -7.62 10.62
N LYS A 92 12.72 -6.45 10.39
CA LYS A 92 12.91 -5.41 11.42
C LYS A 92 11.68 -4.54 11.62
N TYR A 93 10.96 -4.19 10.55
CA TYR A 93 9.91 -3.17 10.57
C TYR A 93 8.52 -3.75 10.34
N ASN A 94 7.48 -3.05 10.83
CA ASN A 94 6.08 -3.38 10.59
C ASN A 94 5.63 -2.79 9.24
N ILE A 95 5.98 -3.48 8.14
CA ILE A 95 5.69 -3.05 6.78
C ILE A 95 4.49 -3.81 6.23
N TYR A 96 3.53 -3.09 5.65
CA TYR A 96 2.34 -3.63 5.03
C TYR A 96 2.19 -3.09 3.62
N ASN A 97 1.75 -3.96 2.71
CA ASN A 97 1.52 -3.62 1.31
C ASN A 97 0.04 -3.74 0.96
N GLY A 98 -0.46 -2.76 0.21
CA GLY A 98 -1.75 -2.85 -0.47
C GLY A 98 -1.57 -3.46 -1.85
N HIS A 99 -2.16 -4.63 -2.08
CA HIS A 99 -2.09 -5.32 -3.36
C HIS A 99 -3.46 -5.27 -4.05
N PRO A 100 -3.57 -4.70 -5.26
CA PRO A 100 -4.82 -4.59 -6.00
C PRO A 100 -5.14 -5.89 -6.75
N GLY A 101 -5.31 -6.96 -6.00
CA GLY A 101 -5.66 -8.30 -6.45
C GLY A 101 -6.16 -9.12 -5.28
N LEU A 102 -7.28 -9.82 -5.47
CA LEU A 102 -7.90 -10.64 -4.42
C LEU A 102 -7.17 -11.98 -4.28
N ILE A 103 -5.88 -11.92 -3.88
CA ILE A 103 -4.98 -13.08 -3.79
C ILE A 103 -5.40 -14.10 -2.73
N THR A 104 -6.35 -13.76 -1.87
CA THR A 104 -7.02 -14.69 -0.95
C THR A 104 -7.82 -15.76 -1.68
N LYS A 105 -8.47 -15.39 -2.79
CA LYS A 105 -9.29 -16.26 -3.62
C LYS A 105 -8.57 -16.66 -4.90
N HIS A 106 -7.69 -15.78 -5.40
CA HIS A 106 -7.04 -15.86 -6.71
C HIS A 106 -5.52 -15.71 -6.56
N PRO A 107 -4.81 -16.74 -6.05
CA PRO A 107 -3.35 -16.69 -5.81
C PRO A 107 -2.53 -16.37 -7.06
N GLU A 108 -3.07 -16.65 -8.23
CA GLU A 108 -2.48 -16.32 -9.53
C GLU A 108 -2.37 -14.81 -9.77
N LEU A 109 -3.10 -13.96 -9.03
CA LEU A 109 -3.01 -12.52 -9.13
C LEU A 109 -1.84 -11.91 -8.33
N LYS A 110 -1.03 -12.71 -7.63
CA LYS A 110 0.21 -12.23 -6.99
C LYS A 110 1.18 -11.64 -8.03
N GLY A 111 2.01 -10.69 -7.58
CA GLY A 111 3.05 -10.08 -8.39
C GLY A 111 2.55 -8.95 -9.27
N LYS A 112 3.22 -8.76 -10.41
CA LYS A 112 3.11 -7.58 -11.26
C LYS A 112 1.79 -7.51 -12.04
N ASP A 113 1.27 -6.29 -12.22
CA ASP A 113 0.12 -5.93 -13.06
C ASP A 113 -1.16 -6.77 -12.78
N PRO A 114 -1.57 -6.98 -11.51
CA PRO A 114 -2.72 -7.82 -11.18
C PRO A 114 -4.03 -7.29 -11.75
N GLN A 115 -4.19 -5.96 -11.86
CA GLN A 115 -5.41 -5.34 -12.42
C GLN A 115 -5.60 -5.72 -13.88
N GLN A 116 -4.54 -5.61 -14.70
CA GLN A 116 -4.59 -5.97 -16.12
C GLN A 116 -4.84 -7.46 -16.29
N ARG A 117 -4.23 -8.30 -15.46
CA ARG A 117 -4.45 -9.75 -15.50
C ARG A 117 -5.86 -10.13 -15.09
N ALA A 118 -6.41 -9.49 -14.05
CA ALA A 118 -7.80 -9.69 -13.65
C ALA A 118 -8.77 -9.27 -14.75
N TRP A 119 -8.50 -8.16 -15.45
CA TRP A 119 -9.30 -7.74 -16.59
C TRP A 119 -9.24 -8.73 -17.76
N ASN A 120 -8.04 -9.17 -18.15
CA ASN A 120 -7.87 -10.10 -19.27
C ASN A 120 -8.62 -11.43 -19.08
N ASP A 121 -8.76 -11.83 -17.84
CA ASP A 121 -9.43 -13.07 -17.41
C ASP A 121 -10.73 -12.83 -16.63
N ILE A 122 -11.39 -11.68 -16.80
CA ILE A 122 -12.52 -11.25 -15.97
C ILE A 122 -13.64 -12.30 -15.87
N HIS A 123 -13.83 -13.09 -16.94
CA HIS A 123 -14.81 -14.16 -16.97
C HIS A 123 -14.54 -15.31 -15.97
N LYS A 124 -13.34 -15.36 -15.39
CA LYS A 124 -12.96 -16.35 -14.36
C LYS A 124 -13.29 -15.89 -12.94
N TYR A 125 -13.65 -14.62 -12.77
CA TYR A 125 -13.79 -14.01 -11.45
C TYR A 125 -15.18 -13.46 -11.22
N ASP A 126 -15.91 -14.00 -10.25
CA ASP A 126 -17.18 -13.42 -9.77
C ASP A 126 -16.97 -12.14 -8.97
N THR A 127 -15.84 -12.04 -8.31
CA THR A 127 -15.43 -10.87 -7.54
C THR A 127 -13.96 -10.54 -7.78
N VAL A 128 -13.64 -9.25 -7.69
CA VAL A 128 -12.28 -8.71 -7.65
C VAL A 128 -12.10 -7.83 -6.43
N GLY A 129 -10.88 -7.51 -6.05
CA GLY A 129 -10.68 -6.69 -4.87
C GLY A 129 -9.23 -6.46 -4.53
N SER A 130 -9.01 -5.89 -3.35
CA SER A 130 -7.68 -5.54 -2.84
C SER A 130 -7.47 -6.17 -1.47
N VAL A 131 -6.23 -6.49 -1.18
CA VAL A 131 -5.81 -7.03 0.12
C VAL A 131 -4.75 -6.15 0.74
N ILE A 132 -4.64 -6.16 2.08
CA ILE A 132 -3.48 -5.68 2.81
C ILE A 132 -2.82 -6.86 3.49
N HIS A 133 -1.54 -7.01 3.22
CA HIS A 133 -0.74 -8.09 3.78
C HIS A 133 0.55 -7.57 4.42
N ARG A 134 1.08 -8.34 5.37
CA ARG A 134 2.41 -8.13 5.90
C ARG A 134 3.44 -8.31 4.79
N VAL A 135 4.43 -7.43 4.71
CA VAL A 135 5.53 -7.60 3.78
C VAL A 135 6.55 -8.56 4.37
N VAL A 136 6.90 -9.58 3.59
CA VAL A 136 7.92 -10.58 3.88
C VAL A 136 8.88 -10.69 2.70
N GLU A 137 9.95 -11.46 2.81
CA GLU A 137 10.95 -11.62 1.77
C GLU A 137 10.35 -12.11 0.44
N GLU A 138 9.44 -13.09 0.51
CA GLU A 138 8.73 -13.58 -0.66
C GLU A 138 7.59 -12.61 -1.05
N VAL A 139 7.56 -12.23 -2.34
CA VAL A 139 6.60 -11.23 -2.85
C VAL A 139 5.16 -11.72 -2.69
N ASP A 140 4.32 -10.85 -2.09
CA ASP A 140 2.89 -11.06 -1.84
C ASP A 140 2.54 -12.38 -1.10
N ALA A 141 3.51 -12.91 -0.31
CA ALA A 141 3.36 -14.15 0.44
C ALA A 141 3.05 -13.95 1.92
N GLY A 142 3.12 -12.72 2.41
CA GLY A 142 2.87 -12.42 3.82
C GLY A 142 1.42 -12.62 4.25
N THR A 143 1.21 -12.72 5.56
CA THR A 143 -0.12 -12.86 6.15
C THR A 143 -1.05 -11.73 5.72
N ILE A 144 -2.22 -12.09 5.19
CA ILE A 144 -3.26 -11.14 4.81
C ILE A 144 -3.99 -10.71 6.08
N ASN A 145 -4.05 -9.40 6.30
CA ASN A 145 -4.66 -8.78 7.48
C ASN A 145 -6.11 -8.40 7.22
N THR A 146 -6.40 -7.90 6.04
CA THR A 146 -7.76 -7.50 5.63
C THR A 146 -7.86 -7.46 4.12
N TYR A 147 -9.10 -7.51 3.63
CA TYR A 147 -9.41 -7.38 2.21
C TYR A 147 -10.78 -6.74 2.01
N SER A 148 -11.00 -6.25 0.80
CA SER A 148 -12.33 -5.83 0.31
C SER A 148 -12.52 -6.35 -1.09
N GLU A 149 -13.76 -6.68 -1.45
CA GLU A 149 -14.12 -7.22 -2.74
C GLU A 149 -15.37 -6.56 -3.31
N ILE A 150 -15.50 -6.61 -4.63
CA ILE A 150 -16.66 -6.13 -5.39
C ILE A 150 -16.98 -7.12 -6.50
N SER A 151 -18.28 -7.25 -6.84
CA SER A 151 -18.72 -8.09 -7.96
C SER A 151 -18.21 -7.56 -9.30
N THR A 152 -17.82 -8.48 -10.19
CA THR A 152 -17.42 -8.18 -11.56
C THR A 152 -18.58 -7.97 -12.51
N ALA A 153 -19.81 -8.27 -12.09
CA ALA A 153 -21.00 -8.29 -12.96
C ALA A 153 -21.27 -6.97 -13.71
N ASN A 154 -20.84 -5.84 -13.14
CA ASN A 154 -21.04 -4.51 -13.73
C ASN A 154 -19.72 -3.87 -14.23
N ILE A 155 -18.64 -4.61 -14.33
CA ILE A 155 -17.36 -4.13 -14.83
C ILE A 155 -17.27 -4.49 -16.32
N LEU A 156 -17.45 -3.49 -17.18
CA LEU A 156 -17.54 -3.67 -18.63
C LEU A 156 -16.30 -3.15 -19.38
N THR A 157 -15.42 -2.40 -18.71
CA THR A 157 -14.22 -1.81 -19.30
C THR A 157 -13.02 -1.96 -18.37
N LEU A 158 -11.83 -1.83 -18.95
CA LEU A 158 -10.58 -1.83 -18.17
C LEU A 158 -10.53 -0.67 -17.16
N ASP A 159 -11.02 0.52 -17.56
CA ASP A 159 -11.05 1.70 -16.69
C ASP A 159 -11.96 1.47 -15.48
N GLU A 160 -13.12 0.86 -15.68
CA GLU A 160 -14.02 0.45 -14.59
C GLU A 160 -13.37 -0.60 -13.67
N MET A 161 -12.53 -1.51 -14.20
CA MET A 161 -11.73 -2.43 -13.40
C MET A 161 -10.75 -1.68 -12.51
N TYR A 162 -10.01 -0.71 -13.06
CA TYR A 162 -9.09 0.12 -12.28
C TYR A 162 -9.82 0.92 -11.19
N ASP A 163 -10.97 1.52 -11.51
CA ASP A 163 -11.78 2.27 -10.55
C ASP A 163 -12.32 1.37 -9.43
N ALA A 164 -12.81 0.18 -9.76
CA ALA A 164 -13.28 -0.81 -8.80
C ALA A 164 -12.18 -1.25 -7.83
N LEU A 165 -10.99 -1.55 -8.37
CA LEU A 165 -9.85 -1.96 -7.55
C LEU A 165 -9.27 -0.82 -6.72
N ARG A 166 -9.28 0.42 -7.23
CA ARG A 166 -8.95 1.60 -6.46
C ARG A 166 -9.92 1.80 -5.30
N SER A 167 -11.22 1.68 -5.54
CA SER A 167 -12.25 1.80 -4.51
C SER A 167 -12.09 0.75 -3.42
N THR A 168 -11.86 -0.52 -3.78
CA THR A 168 -11.61 -1.58 -2.81
C THR A 168 -10.30 -1.35 -2.04
N SER A 169 -9.24 -0.84 -2.70
CA SER A 169 -7.98 -0.48 -2.03
C SER A 169 -8.20 0.57 -0.95
N LEU A 170 -8.91 1.65 -1.25
CA LEU A 170 -9.21 2.73 -0.30
C LEU A 170 -10.04 2.23 0.90
N ILE A 171 -11.05 1.40 0.65
CA ILE A 171 -11.86 0.78 1.72
C ILE A 171 -10.97 -0.09 2.62
N THR A 172 -10.13 -0.92 2.01
CA THR A 172 -9.26 -1.85 2.72
C THR A 172 -8.23 -1.12 3.58
N TRP A 173 -7.56 -0.11 3.02
CA TRP A 173 -6.61 0.74 3.75
C TRP A 173 -7.29 1.52 4.87
N GLY A 174 -8.44 2.13 4.59
CA GLY A 174 -9.19 2.90 5.59
C GLY A 174 -9.59 2.05 6.80
N SER A 175 -10.08 0.83 6.56
CA SER A 175 -10.41 -0.13 7.61
C SER A 175 -9.16 -0.55 8.41
N PHE A 176 -8.08 -0.96 7.72
CA PHE A 176 -6.84 -1.39 8.34
C PHE A 176 -6.20 -0.30 9.19
N LEU A 177 -6.07 0.92 8.67
CA LEU A 177 -5.43 2.02 9.38
C LEU A 177 -6.26 2.50 10.57
N LYS A 178 -7.59 2.54 10.47
CA LYS A 178 -8.46 2.85 11.60
C LYS A 178 -8.28 1.84 12.74
N GLU A 179 -8.18 0.56 12.43
CA GLU A 179 -7.95 -0.47 13.44
C GLU A 179 -6.58 -0.33 14.11
N HIS A 180 -5.53 0.02 13.36
CA HIS A 180 -4.14 -0.03 13.81
C HIS A 180 -3.58 1.28 14.35
N LEU A 181 -4.16 2.42 13.95
CA LEU A 181 -3.69 3.75 14.34
C LEU A 181 -4.58 4.46 15.37
N TYR A 182 -5.83 4.00 15.56
CA TYR A 182 -6.76 4.64 16.50
C TYR A 182 -6.99 3.80 17.75
N ASN A 183 -7.23 4.46 18.88
CA ASN A 183 -7.69 3.78 20.08
C ASN A 183 -9.16 3.36 19.86
N LYS A 184 -9.49 2.08 20.09
CA LYS A 184 -10.90 1.74 20.31
C LYS A 184 -11.34 2.54 21.54
N VAL A 185 -12.24 3.47 21.32
CA VAL A 185 -12.96 4.14 22.40
C VAL A 185 -13.88 3.11 23.04
#